data_310e482d79e6deeafb9a9b61856a9853
#
_entry.id   310e482d79e6deeafb9a9b61856a9853
#
_cell.length_a   1.000
_cell.length_b   1.000
_cell.length_c   1.000
_cell.angle_alpha   90.00
_cell.angle_beta   90.00
_cell.angle_gamma   90.00
#
_symmetry.space_group_name_H-M   'P 1'
#
loop_
_entity.id
_entity.type
_entity.pdbx_description
1 polymer ?
#
loop_
_entity_poly.entity_id
_entity_poly.type
_entity_poly.pdbx_seq_one_letter_code
_entity_poly.pdbx_strand_id
1 'polypeptide(L)'
;MDNKLTMLRYVEYCIDKREEAYKECAKYNGFISQTSETMRENNLDYMQMAAMAEFTKESAEFWNKKCDEAIEEFEKLFNSREEAREYCRTH
;
A
#
# COMPACT_ATOMS: atom_id res chain seq x y z
N MET A 1 3.25 17.10 -23.63
CA MET A 1 2.90 16.53 -22.32
C MET A 1 4.01 15.60 -21.86
N ASP A 2 4.48 15.77 -20.63
CA ASP A 2 5.59 14.97 -20.11
C ASP A 2 5.06 13.66 -19.53
N ASN A 3 5.15 12.58 -20.31
CA ASN A 3 4.72 11.25 -19.88
C ASN A 3 5.49 10.74 -18.66
N LYS A 4 6.74 11.15 -18.52
CA LYS A 4 7.59 10.76 -17.39
C LYS A 4 7.07 11.35 -16.09
N LEU A 5 6.72 12.63 -16.11
CA LEU A 5 6.18 13.30 -14.92
C LEU A 5 4.81 12.74 -14.54
N THR A 6 3.95 12.51 -15.51
CA THR A 6 2.62 11.92 -15.28
C THR A 6 2.76 10.54 -14.64
N MET A 7 3.66 9.71 -15.16
CA MET A 7 3.89 8.37 -14.62
C MET A 7 4.52 8.43 -13.22
N LEU A 8 5.44 9.37 -12.98
CA LEU A 8 6.02 9.57 -11.65
C LEU A 8 4.94 9.91 -10.62
N ARG A 9 4.02 10.82 -10.96
CA ARG A 9 2.90 11.17 -10.07
C ARG A 9 1.98 9.98 -9.79
N TYR A 10 1.78 9.12 -10.78
CA TYR A 10 1.01 7.90 -10.60
C TYR A 10 1.72 6.92 -9.66
N VAL A 11 3.05 6.76 -9.81
CA VAL A 11 3.85 5.93 -8.90
C VAL A 11 3.73 6.44 -7.47
N GLU A 12 3.87 7.75 -7.27
CA GLU A 12 3.73 8.36 -5.95
C GLU A 12 2.34 8.11 -5.35
N TYR A 13 1.30 8.22 -6.16
CA TYR A 13 -0.07 7.91 -5.74
C TYR A 13 -0.20 6.47 -5.26
N CYS A 14 0.34 5.52 -6.02
CA CYS A 14 0.30 4.10 -5.66
C CYS A 14 1.05 3.83 -4.34
N ILE A 15 2.20 4.47 -4.16
CA ILE A 15 2.98 4.34 -2.92
C ILE A 15 2.19 4.87 -1.72
N ASP A 16 1.56 6.03 -1.86
CA ASP A 16 0.75 6.62 -0.79
C ASP A 16 -0.41 5.72 -0.41
N LYS A 17 -1.09 5.14 -1.39
CA LYS A 17 -2.19 4.21 -1.17
C LYS A 17 -1.72 2.94 -0.45
N ARG A 18 -0.56 2.43 -0.83
CA ARG A 18 0.04 1.27 -0.17
C ARG A 18 0.35 1.57 1.30
N GLU A 19 0.93 2.73 1.57
CA GLU A 19 1.25 3.14 2.95
C GLU A 19 -0.01 3.30 3.80
N GLU A 20 -1.07 3.90 3.25
CA GLU A 20 -2.36 4.00 3.93
C GLU A 20 -2.90 2.62 4.29
N ALA A 21 -2.85 1.68 3.35
CA ALA A 21 -3.34 0.32 3.57
C ALA A 21 -2.53 -0.40 4.65
N TYR A 22 -1.22 -0.24 4.67
CA TYR A 22 -0.36 -0.82 5.71
C TYR A 22 -0.67 -0.24 7.10
N LYS A 23 -0.87 1.06 7.19
CA LYS A 23 -1.22 1.72 8.47
C LYS A 23 -2.55 1.21 9.01
N GLU A 24 -3.55 1.09 8.14
CA GLU A 24 -4.86 0.56 8.53
C GLU A 24 -4.76 -0.89 8.98
N CYS A 25 -4.02 -1.71 8.24
CA CYS A 25 -3.81 -3.11 8.58
C CYS A 25 -3.13 -3.25 9.95
N ALA A 26 -2.09 -2.46 10.21
CA ALA A 26 -1.39 -2.47 11.49
C ALA A 26 -2.30 -2.06 12.64
N LYS A 27 -3.16 -1.07 12.42
CA LYS A 27 -4.13 -0.61 13.41
C LYS A 27 -5.08 -1.73 13.84
N TYR A 28 -5.69 -2.43 12.89
CA TYR A 28 -6.64 -3.49 13.18
C TYR A 28 -5.97 -4.72 13.77
N ASN A 29 -4.78 -5.08 13.30
CA ASN A 29 -4.00 -6.18 13.88
C ASN A 29 -3.55 -5.86 15.30
N GLY A 30 -3.22 -4.60 15.59
CA GLY A 30 -2.90 -4.16 16.96
C GLY A 30 -4.08 -4.35 17.91
N PHE A 31 -5.27 -4.00 17.45
CA PHE A 31 -6.50 -4.23 18.25
C PHE A 31 -6.71 -5.73 18.52
N ILE A 32 -6.58 -6.56 17.50
CA ILE A 32 -6.78 -8.01 17.61
C ILE A 32 -5.78 -8.62 18.58
N SER A 33 -4.51 -8.23 18.54
CA SER A 33 -3.48 -8.78 19.41
C SER A 33 -3.65 -8.41 20.87
N GLN A 34 -4.36 -7.31 21.17
CA GLN A 34 -4.65 -6.85 22.53
C GLN A 34 -5.92 -7.47 23.11
N THR A 35 -6.71 -8.17 22.30
CA THR A 35 -7.97 -8.76 22.73
C THR A 35 -7.74 -10.18 23.23
N SER A 36 -8.22 -10.49 24.47
CA SER A 36 -8.11 -11.83 25.03
C SER A 36 -9.01 -12.83 24.31
N GLU A 37 -8.64 -14.11 24.36
CA GLU A 37 -9.42 -15.19 23.73
C GLU A 37 -10.86 -15.24 24.25
N THR A 38 -11.04 -15.01 25.57
CA THR A 38 -12.37 -15.01 26.18
C THR A 38 -13.26 -13.92 25.60
N MET A 39 -12.69 -12.77 25.27
CA MET A 39 -13.45 -11.66 24.71
C MET A 39 -13.75 -11.86 23.22
N ARG A 40 -12.97 -12.70 22.53
CA ARG A 40 -13.13 -12.92 21.09
C ARG A 40 -14.41 -13.67 20.73
N GLU A 41 -14.83 -14.62 21.56
CA GLU A 41 -15.89 -15.57 21.21
C GLU A 41 -17.27 -14.95 21.01
N ASN A 42 -17.59 -13.88 21.73
CA ASN A 42 -18.93 -13.25 21.68
C ASN A 42 -18.89 -11.74 21.49
N ASN A 43 -17.79 -11.22 20.91
CA ASN A 43 -17.62 -9.79 20.74
C ASN A 43 -17.78 -9.39 19.28
N LEU A 44 -18.89 -8.70 18.96
CA LEU A 44 -19.17 -8.21 17.61
C LEU A 44 -18.11 -7.21 17.14
N ASP A 45 -17.59 -6.37 18.07
CA ASP A 45 -16.54 -5.40 17.73
C ASP A 45 -15.27 -6.12 17.29
N TYR A 46 -14.91 -7.23 17.98
CA TYR A 46 -13.78 -8.05 17.57
C TYR A 46 -13.99 -8.61 16.16
N MET A 47 -15.19 -9.13 15.88
CA MET A 47 -15.50 -9.70 14.57
C MET A 47 -15.40 -8.64 13.47
N GLN A 48 -15.87 -7.41 13.73
CA GLN A 48 -15.75 -6.31 12.79
C GLN A 48 -14.27 -5.94 12.56
N MET A 49 -13.48 -5.87 13.63
CA MET A 49 -12.06 -5.53 13.52
C MET A 49 -11.27 -6.61 12.79
N ALA A 50 -11.62 -7.88 13.01
CA ALA A 50 -11.00 -9.00 12.30
C ALA A 50 -11.31 -8.93 10.81
N ALA A 51 -12.56 -8.61 10.46
CA ALA A 51 -12.97 -8.45 9.06
C ALA A 51 -12.23 -7.27 8.41
N MET A 52 -12.10 -6.15 9.13
CA MET A 52 -11.37 -4.98 8.64
C MET A 52 -9.88 -5.25 8.48
N ALA A 53 -9.28 -6.04 9.39
CA ALA A 53 -7.88 -6.45 9.26
C ALA A 53 -7.66 -7.26 7.99
N GLU A 54 -8.56 -8.19 7.68
CA GLU A 54 -8.47 -8.99 6.45
C GLU A 54 -8.67 -8.14 5.21
N PHE A 55 -9.65 -7.24 5.23
CA PHE A 55 -9.91 -6.33 4.12
C PHE A 55 -8.70 -5.42 3.85
N THR A 56 -8.11 -4.85 4.90
CA THR A 56 -6.95 -3.96 4.75
C THR A 56 -5.70 -4.72 4.31
N LYS A 57 -5.57 -5.98 4.71
CA LYS A 57 -4.49 -6.85 4.23
C LYS A 57 -4.60 -7.06 2.73
N GLU A 58 -5.79 -7.40 2.24
CA GLU A 58 -6.04 -7.57 0.81
C GLU A 58 -5.79 -6.27 0.04
N SER A 59 -6.21 -5.14 0.62
CA SER A 59 -5.96 -3.81 0.04
C SER A 59 -4.46 -3.53 -0.06
N ALA A 60 -3.69 -3.86 0.99
CA ALA A 60 -2.24 -3.68 0.99
C ALA A 60 -1.56 -4.55 -0.08
N GLU A 61 -1.99 -5.79 -0.25
CA GLU A 61 -1.49 -6.70 -1.28
C GLU A 61 -1.79 -6.15 -2.68
N PHE A 62 -3.02 -5.64 -2.89
CA PHE A 62 -3.42 -5.03 -4.14
C PHE A 62 -2.53 -3.83 -4.50
N TRP A 63 -2.32 -2.93 -3.54
CA TRP A 63 -1.50 -1.73 -3.77
C TRP A 63 -0.01 -2.05 -3.91
N ASN A 64 0.48 -3.10 -3.24
CA ASN A 64 1.84 -3.59 -3.46
C ASN A 64 2.05 -3.98 -4.92
N LYS A 65 1.13 -4.76 -5.45
CA LYS A 65 1.19 -5.19 -6.85
C LYS A 65 1.11 -4.00 -7.80
N LYS A 66 0.21 -3.05 -7.52
CA LYS A 66 0.05 -1.84 -8.32
C LYS A 66 1.30 -0.98 -8.29
N CYS A 67 1.96 -0.85 -7.14
CA CYS A 67 3.23 -0.12 -7.03
C CYS A 67 4.31 -0.76 -7.89
N ASP A 68 4.46 -2.09 -7.82
CA ASP A 68 5.47 -2.80 -8.58
C ASP A 68 5.25 -2.63 -10.08
N GLU A 69 4.00 -2.77 -10.54
CA GLU A 69 3.63 -2.57 -11.94
C GLU A 69 3.90 -1.13 -12.39
N ALA A 70 3.53 -0.14 -11.57
CA ALA A 70 3.72 1.27 -11.89
C ALA A 70 5.20 1.64 -11.97
N ILE A 71 6.01 1.14 -11.04
CA ILE A 71 7.46 1.36 -11.05
C ILE A 71 8.09 0.75 -12.29
N GLU A 72 7.70 -0.47 -12.64
CA GLU A 72 8.19 -1.15 -13.82
C GLU A 72 7.87 -0.35 -15.09
N GLU A 73 6.63 0.12 -15.23
CA GLU A 73 6.23 0.94 -16.38
C GLU A 73 6.97 2.28 -16.42
N PHE A 74 7.20 2.89 -15.25
CA PHE A 74 7.97 4.12 -15.15
C PHE A 74 9.42 3.90 -15.61
N GLU A 75 10.05 2.83 -15.14
CA GLU A 75 11.45 2.52 -15.51
C GLU A 75 11.60 2.27 -17.02
N LYS A 76 10.58 1.75 -17.68
CA LYS A 76 10.60 1.52 -19.15
C LYS A 76 10.68 2.81 -19.97
N LEU A 77 10.37 3.96 -19.39
CA LEU A 77 10.45 5.24 -20.05
C LEU A 77 11.89 5.77 -20.12
N PHE A 78 12.83 5.09 -19.49
CA PHE A 78 14.22 5.50 -19.39
C PHE A 78 15.13 4.42 -19.97
N ASN A 79 16.35 4.81 -20.31
CA ASN A 79 17.36 3.88 -20.85
C ASN A 79 18.00 3.01 -19.76
N SER A 80 17.95 3.48 -18.51
CA SER A 80 18.50 2.75 -17.37
C SER A 80 17.76 3.11 -16.08
N ARG A 81 17.92 2.26 -15.05
CA ARG A 81 17.36 2.53 -13.72
C ARG A 81 18.00 3.77 -13.09
N GLU A 82 19.26 4.02 -13.40
CA GLU A 82 19.97 5.19 -12.90
C GLU A 82 19.35 6.49 -13.40
N GLU A 83 18.99 6.53 -14.68
CA GLU A 83 18.28 7.68 -15.26
C GLU A 83 16.94 7.89 -14.59
N ALA A 84 16.19 6.81 -14.34
CA ALA A 84 14.90 6.89 -13.65
C ALA A 84 15.04 7.45 -12.24
N ARG A 85 16.04 6.99 -11.50
CA ARG A 85 16.33 7.48 -10.14
C ARG A 85 16.73 8.95 -10.13
N GLU A 86 17.55 9.35 -11.10
CA GLU A 86 17.97 10.74 -11.23
C GLU A 86 16.78 11.65 -11.52
N TYR A 87 15.88 11.20 -12.39
CA TYR A 87 14.65 11.92 -12.68
C TYR A 87 13.81 12.12 -11.40
N CYS A 88 13.70 11.08 -10.58
CA CYS A 88 12.97 11.16 -9.30
C CYS A 88 13.58 12.18 -8.35
N ARG A 89 14.91 12.32 -8.33
CA ARG A 89 15.58 13.29 -7.45
C ARG A 89 15.33 14.74 -7.86
N THR A 90 15.14 14.96 -9.16
CA THR A 90 15.03 16.34 -9.71
C THR A 90 13.56 16.77 -9.90
N HIS A 91 12.62 15.88 -9.69
CA HIS A 91 11.19 16.15 -9.86
C HIS A 91 10.38 15.66 -8.66
#